data_5b2ee5b649280d92439fc5a7c37ffe4e
#
_entry.id   5b2ee5b649280d92439fc5a7c37ffe4e
#
_cell.length_a   1.000
_cell.length_b   1.000
_cell.length_c   1.000
_cell.angle_alpha   90.00
_cell.angle_beta   90.00
_cell.angle_gamma   90.00
#
_symmetry.space_group_name_H-M   'P 1'
#
loop_
_entity.id
_entity.type
_entity.pdbx_description
1 polymer ?
#
loop_
_entity_poly.entity_id
_entity_poly.type
_entity_poly.pdbx_seq_one_letter_code
_entity_poly.pdbx_strand_id
1 'polypeptide(L)'
;MPIPHRTVALAAPLLICLALNAPHPDALSPRTQPSPSAQDSERDSAHDFTILTRRMDVDVDGAPNAYGPPNLPTLDNLRDAHYRRRRHGEIVGYLTEDDHPTVPILQGPHDPYPGYYISQTAFTDPAITDPRNPRRYVDATRINYIVLGDEAHKRGARLGDFVTVTSLRTHRTVFAIIGDDGNPSGNEGSLHLLQSLGYPFTNGIDDAVTHPEISIHFYPNSNPHQLFPRTQSALDAAAKKQGIGDK
;
A
#
# COMPACT_ATOMS: atom_id res chain seq x y z
N MET A 1 16.42 -7.10 -60.07
CA MET A 1 15.92 -5.84 -60.64
C MET A 1 15.74 -4.87 -59.48
N PRO A 2 16.51 -3.81 -59.39
CA PRO A 2 16.38 -2.82 -58.32
C PRO A 2 15.47 -1.66 -58.78
N ILE A 3 14.66 -1.14 -57.89
CA ILE A 3 13.78 0.02 -58.07
C ILE A 3 14.47 1.25 -57.47
N PRO A 4 14.51 2.40 -58.16
CA PRO A 4 15.32 3.54 -57.77
C PRO A 4 14.61 4.45 -56.75
N HIS A 5 15.40 5.02 -55.85
CA HIS A 5 15.02 6.08 -54.91
C HIS A 5 14.79 7.41 -55.65
N ARG A 6 13.69 8.09 -55.35
CA ARG A 6 13.47 9.50 -55.73
C ARG A 6 13.70 10.39 -54.52
N THR A 7 14.72 11.21 -54.61
CA THR A 7 15.00 12.33 -53.72
C THR A 7 14.20 13.54 -54.19
N VAL A 8 13.39 14.14 -53.29
CA VAL A 8 12.74 15.43 -53.55
C VAL A 8 13.40 16.47 -52.66
N ALA A 9 14.02 17.45 -53.27
CA ALA A 9 14.56 18.63 -52.62
C ALA A 9 13.46 19.69 -52.49
N LEU A 10 13.18 20.20 -51.30
CA LEU A 10 12.36 21.38 -51.06
C LEU A 10 13.26 22.58 -50.76
N ALA A 11 13.14 23.62 -51.61
CA ALA A 11 13.76 24.91 -51.43
C ALA A 11 13.04 25.76 -50.38
N ALA A 12 13.78 26.42 -49.51
CA ALA A 12 13.28 27.39 -48.54
C ALA A 12 13.31 28.80 -49.13
N PRO A 13 12.30 29.64 -48.93
CA PRO A 13 12.35 31.05 -49.28
C PRO A 13 13.00 31.89 -48.18
N LEU A 14 13.90 32.76 -48.60
CA LEU A 14 14.59 33.76 -47.78
C LEU A 14 13.65 34.93 -47.52
N LEU A 15 13.27 35.21 -46.27
CA LEU A 15 12.49 36.38 -45.86
C LEU A 15 13.43 37.42 -45.29
N ILE A 16 13.55 38.57 -45.99
CA ILE A 16 14.24 39.74 -45.54
C ILE A 16 13.33 40.53 -44.62
N CYS A 17 13.65 40.65 -43.33
CA CYS A 17 12.96 41.56 -42.42
C CYS A 17 13.73 42.87 -42.26
N LEU A 18 13.09 43.96 -42.73
CA LEU A 18 13.52 45.34 -42.42
C LEU A 18 13.38 45.63 -40.90
N ALA A 19 14.43 46.15 -40.30
CA ALA A 19 14.42 46.66 -38.97
C ALA A 19 13.80 48.07 -38.94
N LEU A 20 12.68 48.20 -38.21
CA LEU A 20 12.13 49.50 -37.82
C LEU A 20 12.47 49.73 -36.34
N ASN A 21 13.29 50.80 -36.09
CA ASN A 21 13.57 51.31 -34.74
C ASN A 21 12.31 51.90 -34.13
N ALA A 22 11.87 51.40 -32.96
CA ALA A 22 10.91 52.05 -32.09
C ALA A 22 11.53 52.24 -30.71
N PRO A 23 11.19 53.33 -29.97
CA PRO A 23 11.87 53.74 -28.75
C PRO A 23 11.54 52.79 -27.58
N HIS A 24 12.53 52.58 -26.70
CA HIS A 24 12.39 51.85 -25.46
C HIS A 24 11.42 52.51 -24.49
N PRO A 25 10.48 51.80 -23.89
CA PRO A 25 9.90 52.17 -22.62
C PRO A 25 10.69 51.50 -21.48
N ASP A 26 10.72 52.23 -20.38
CA ASP A 26 11.44 52.04 -19.14
C ASP A 26 11.54 50.62 -18.60
N ALA A 27 12.69 50.35 -18.04
CA ALA A 27 13.01 49.14 -17.27
C ALA A 27 12.05 48.94 -16.10
N LEU A 28 11.08 48.05 -16.26
CA LEU A 28 10.34 47.50 -15.15
C LEU A 28 11.25 46.48 -14.42
N SER A 29 11.54 46.76 -13.16
CA SER A 29 12.20 45.86 -12.22
C SER A 29 11.63 44.43 -12.31
N PRO A 30 12.46 43.40 -12.24
CA PRO A 30 11.95 42.01 -12.20
C PRO A 30 11.08 41.83 -10.97
N ARG A 31 9.79 41.69 -11.21
CA ARG A 31 8.84 41.24 -10.19
C ARG A 31 9.27 39.82 -9.77
N THR A 32 9.88 39.71 -8.62
CA THR A 32 10.15 38.45 -7.95
C THR A 32 8.81 37.72 -7.84
N GLN A 33 8.61 36.68 -8.64
CA GLN A 33 7.52 35.75 -8.38
C GLN A 33 7.80 35.14 -7.01
N PRO A 34 6.83 35.15 -6.10
CA PRO A 34 6.99 34.37 -4.87
C PRO A 34 7.21 32.94 -5.29
N SER A 35 8.30 32.32 -4.81
CA SER A 35 8.48 30.87 -4.84
C SER A 35 7.19 30.23 -4.37
N PRO A 36 6.75 29.12 -4.98
CA PRO A 36 5.64 28.37 -4.43
C PRO A 36 6.03 28.02 -2.99
N SER A 37 5.46 28.76 -2.03
CA SER A 37 5.49 28.38 -0.63
C SER A 37 4.99 26.94 -0.61
N ALA A 38 5.81 26.03 -0.08
CA ALA A 38 5.37 24.75 0.34
C ALA A 38 4.12 24.98 1.21
N GLN A 39 2.94 24.83 0.63
CA GLN A 39 1.74 24.61 1.40
C GLN A 39 1.93 23.19 1.96
N ASP A 40 2.64 23.12 3.08
CA ASP A 40 2.43 22.03 4.02
C ASP A 40 0.93 22.07 4.28
N SER A 41 0.22 21.14 3.65
CA SER A 41 -1.20 20.91 3.93
C SER A 41 -1.23 20.42 5.36
N GLU A 42 -1.44 21.34 6.28
CA GLU A 42 -1.69 21.03 7.68
C GLU A 42 -2.86 20.02 7.70
N ARG A 43 -2.55 18.76 7.99
CA ARG A 43 -3.56 17.71 8.02
C ARG A 43 -4.58 18.04 9.10
N ASP A 44 -5.86 18.08 8.74
CA ASP A 44 -6.96 18.25 9.70
C ASP A 44 -7.01 17.06 10.66
N SER A 45 -6.41 17.20 11.82
CA SER A 45 -6.39 16.17 12.88
C SER A 45 -7.71 16.06 13.67
N ALA A 46 -8.72 16.85 13.32
CA ALA A 46 -10.02 16.86 14.02
C ALA A 46 -10.77 15.53 13.88
N HIS A 47 -10.39 14.68 12.92
CA HIS A 47 -11.01 13.39 12.64
C HIS A 47 -10.17 12.19 13.10
N ASP A 48 -9.05 12.41 13.76
CA ASP A 48 -8.24 11.32 14.31
C ASP A 48 -8.97 10.60 15.45
N PHE A 49 -8.79 9.28 15.53
CA PHE A 49 -9.45 8.50 16.56
C PHE A 49 -8.67 7.24 16.94
N THR A 50 -8.98 6.68 18.11
CA THR A 50 -8.33 5.46 18.60
C THR A 50 -9.36 4.35 18.80
N ILE A 51 -8.96 3.12 18.49
CA ILE A 51 -9.68 1.89 18.81
C ILE A 51 -8.76 0.99 19.63
N LEU A 52 -9.23 0.50 20.77
CA LEU A 52 -8.60 -0.58 21.53
C LEU A 52 -9.20 -1.91 21.06
N THR A 53 -8.40 -2.75 20.44
CA THR A 53 -8.87 -4.06 19.95
C THR A 53 -9.05 -5.03 21.12
N ARG A 54 -10.07 -5.87 21.04
CA ARG A 54 -10.30 -6.94 22.03
C ARG A 54 -9.38 -8.14 21.79
N ARG A 55 -8.93 -8.30 20.56
CA ARG A 55 -8.08 -9.37 20.05
C ARG A 55 -7.36 -8.84 18.80
N MET A 56 -6.20 -9.36 18.47
CA MET A 56 -5.55 -9.14 17.17
C MET A 56 -4.95 -10.45 16.69
N ASP A 57 -5.51 -11.01 15.63
CA ASP A 57 -5.00 -12.20 14.94
C ASP A 57 -3.83 -11.80 14.03
N VAL A 58 -2.89 -12.72 13.82
CA VAL A 58 -1.85 -12.53 12.82
C VAL A 58 -2.46 -12.71 11.43
N ASP A 59 -2.26 -11.71 10.59
CA ASP A 59 -2.56 -11.74 9.17
C ASP A 59 -1.27 -11.92 8.38
N VAL A 60 -1.27 -12.84 7.40
CA VAL A 60 -0.14 -13.10 6.51
C VAL A 60 -0.48 -12.85 5.05
N ASP A 61 -1.65 -12.29 4.75
CA ASP A 61 -2.06 -11.99 3.39
C ASP A 61 -1.07 -11.04 2.71
N GLY A 62 -0.85 -11.25 1.41
CA GLY A 62 0.18 -10.55 0.65
C GLY A 62 1.60 -11.06 0.85
N ALA A 63 1.89 -11.87 1.88
CA ALA A 63 3.21 -12.51 1.99
C ALA A 63 3.40 -13.52 0.86
N PRO A 64 4.57 -13.55 0.18
CA PRO A 64 4.76 -14.44 -0.97
C PRO A 64 4.71 -15.93 -0.63
N ASN A 65 4.87 -16.32 0.63
CA ASN A 65 4.79 -17.68 1.13
C ASN A 65 3.61 -17.91 2.08
N ALA A 66 2.59 -17.03 2.04
CA ALA A 66 1.40 -17.17 2.87
C ALA A 66 0.68 -18.50 2.61
N TYR A 67 0.40 -18.80 1.35
CA TYR A 67 -0.35 -19.96 0.90
C TYR A 67 0.38 -20.74 -0.19
N GLY A 68 0.14 -22.05 -0.25
CA GLY A 68 0.78 -22.91 -1.24
C GLY A 68 0.21 -24.32 -1.28
N PRO A 69 0.74 -25.17 -2.19
CA PRO A 69 0.42 -26.61 -2.20
C PRO A 69 0.76 -27.26 -0.86
N PRO A 70 0.04 -28.38 -0.51
CA PRO A 70 0.20 -29.03 0.80
C PRO A 70 1.61 -29.55 1.14
N ASN A 71 2.48 -29.66 0.16
CA ASN A 71 3.87 -30.12 0.32
C ASN A 71 4.87 -28.99 0.59
N LEU A 72 4.41 -27.74 0.60
CA LEU A 72 5.27 -26.58 0.89
C LEU A 72 4.95 -26.02 2.29
N PRO A 73 5.98 -25.54 3.03
CA PRO A 73 5.74 -24.86 4.29
C PRO A 73 5.13 -23.50 4.03
N THR A 74 3.93 -23.26 4.55
CA THR A 74 3.18 -22.01 4.41
C THR A 74 3.04 -21.29 5.73
N LEU A 75 2.77 -19.98 5.69
CA LEU A 75 2.55 -19.19 6.89
C LEU A 75 1.13 -19.35 7.42
N ASP A 76 0.18 -19.81 6.59
CA ASP A 76 -1.20 -20.00 7.00
C ASP A 76 -1.85 -21.21 6.31
N ASN A 77 -3.02 -21.58 6.81
CA ASN A 77 -3.86 -22.66 6.28
C ASN A 77 -4.74 -22.13 5.14
N LEU A 78 -4.99 -22.97 4.12
CA LEU A 78 -5.88 -22.60 3.01
C LEU A 78 -7.32 -22.27 3.43
N ARG A 79 -7.81 -22.81 4.56
CA ARG A 79 -9.14 -22.49 5.05
C ARG A 79 -9.27 -21.04 5.53
N ASP A 80 -8.15 -20.43 5.99
CA ASP A 80 -8.13 -19.08 6.55
C ASP A 80 -8.05 -18.01 5.43
N ALA A 81 -7.72 -18.43 4.20
CA ALA A 81 -7.80 -17.62 2.98
C ALA A 81 -9.25 -17.33 2.50
N HIS A 82 -10.26 -17.87 3.18
CA HIS A 82 -11.66 -17.71 2.79
C HIS A 82 -12.33 -16.57 3.56
N TYR A 83 -13.21 -15.83 2.87
CA TYR A 83 -14.02 -14.79 3.52
C TYR A 83 -14.82 -15.36 4.69
N ARG A 84 -14.51 -14.96 5.91
CA ARG A 84 -15.00 -15.57 7.16
C ARG A 84 -16.51 -15.66 7.33
N ARG A 85 -17.30 -14.82 6.66
CA ARG A 85 -18.77 -14.83 6.76
C ARG A 85 -19.46 -15.99 6.01
N ARG A 86 -18.73 -16.77 5.22
CA ARG A 86 -19.30 -17.88 4.44
C ARG A 86 -18.44 -19.13 4.58
N ARG A 87 -18.94 -20.16 5.22
CA ARG A 87 -18.28 -21.47 5.44
C ARG A 87 -17.79 -22.16 4.16
N HIS A 88 -18.24 -21.71 3.00
CA HIS A 88 -17.81 -22.05 1.64
C HIS A 88 -17.70 -20.77 0.82
N GLY A 89 -17.14 -19.72 1.46
CA GLY A 89 -17.02 -18.39 0.88
C GLY A 89 -15.96 -18.33 -0.20
N GLU A 90 -16.03 -17.25 -0.93
CA GLU A 90 -15.03 -16.84 -1.88
C GLU A 90 -13.62 -16.88 -1.24
N ILE A 91 -12.64 -17.35 -2.00
CA ILE A 91 -11.24 -17.28 -1.63
C ILE A 91 -10.81 -15.82 -1.81
N VAL A 92 -10.30 -15.22 -0.74
CA VAL A 92 -9.87 -13.82 -0.72
C VAL A 92 -8.38 -13.64 -0.41
N GLY A 93 -7.74 -14.60 0.28
CA GLY A 93 -6.34 -14.51 0.68
C GLY A 93 -5.34 -14.77 -0.47
N TYR A 94 -5.76 -15.38 -1.58
CA TYR A 94 -4.91 -15.62 -2.75
C TYR A 94 -5.70 -15.60 -4.06
N LEU A 95 -5.00 -15.32 -5.17
CA LEU A 95 -5.59 -15.29 -6.50
C LEU A 95 -5.98 -16.68 -7.00
N THR A 96 -7.12 -16.71 -7.69
CA THR A 96 -7.63 -17.89 -8.41
C THR A 96 -7.86 -17.55 -9.87
N GLU A 97 -7.94 -18.58 -10.74
CA GLU A 97 -8.26 -18.39 -12.15
C GLU A 97 -9.70 -17.87 -12.32
N ASP A 98 -9.91 -16.92 -13.20
CA ASP A 98 -11.20 -16.23 -13.41
C ASP A 98 -12.34 -17.20 -13.73
N ASP A 99 -12.06 -18.19 -14.60
CA ASP A 99 -13.03 -19.21 -15.02
C ASP A 99 -13.13 -20.38 -14.02
N HIS A 100 -12.21 -20.47 -13.05
CA HIS A 100 -12.09 -21.54 -12.08
C HIS A 100 -11.74 -20.99 -10.69
N PRO A 101 -12.70 -20.43 -9.95
CA PRO A 101 -12.45 -19.69 -8.69
C PRO A 101 -11.96 -20.54 -7.52
N THR A 102 -11.67 -21.83 -7.76
CA THR A 102 -11.05 -22.75 -6.80
C THR A 102 -9.64 -23.17 -7.21
N VAL A 103 -9.17 -22.76 -8.41
CA VAL A 103 -7.83 -23.09 -8.91
C VAL A 103 -6.87 -21.95 -8.60
N PRO A 104 -5.88 -22.13 -7.70
CA PRO A 104 -4.94 -21.08 -7.33
C PRO A 104 -4.02 -20.69 -8.49
N ILE A 105 -3.68 -19.41 -8.58
CA ILE A 105 -2.62 -18.91 -9.46
C ILE A 105 -1.27 -19.05 -8.75
N LEU A 106 -0.32 -19.71 -9.41
CA LEU A 106 1.01 -19.96 -8.86
C LEU A 106 1.99 -18.85 -9.23
N GLN A 107 2.90 -18.57 -8.32
CA GLN A 107 4.08 -17.74 -8.60
C GLN A 107 4.99 -18.43 -9.62
N GLY A 108 5.47 -17.64 -10.58
CA GLY A 108 6.36 -18.09 -11.65
C GLY A 108 7.83 -18.23 -11.19
N PRO A 109 8.71 -18.69 -12.08
CA PRO A 109 10.11 -19.01 -11.75
C PRO A 109 10.96 -17.79 -11.36
N HIS A 110 10.50 -16.56 -11.64
CA HIS A 110 11.18 -15.30 -11.31
C HIS A 110 10.53 -14.53 -10.15
N ASP A 111 9.49 -15.11 -9.56
CA ASP A 111 8.82 -14.54 -8.40
C ASP A 111 9.53 -14.90 -7.09
N PRO A 112 9.22 -14.24 -5.98
CA PRO A 112 9.91 -14.46 -4.70
C PRO A 112 9.86 -15.90 -4.19
N TYR A 113 8.73 -16.60 -4.42
CA TYR A 113 8.50 -17.98 -3.95
C TYR A 113 7.85 -18.83 -5.06
N PRO A 114 8.64 -19.28 -6.07
CA PRO A 114 8.11 -20.06 -7.18
C PRO A 114 7.32 -21.28 -6.71
N GLY A 115 6.11 -21.47 -7.27
CA GLY A 115 5.22 -22.57 -6.94
C GLY A 115 4.30 -22.35 -5.74
N TYR A 116 4.47 -21.26 -4.96
CA TYR A 116 3.49 -20.83 -3.98
C TYR A 116 2.32 -20.12 -4.67
N TYR A 117 1.19 -19.96 -3.98
CA TYR A 117 0.05 -19.20 -4.47
C TYR A 117 0.38 -17.69 -4.41
N ILE A 118 -0.24 -16.91 -5.29
CA ILE A 118 -0.11 -15.44 -5.23
C ILE A 118 -1.06 -14.94 -4.16
N SER A 119 -0.56 -14.69 -2.95
CA SER A 119 -1.34 -14.08 -1.88
C SER A 119 -1.59 -12.59 -2.17
N GLN A 120 -2.74 -12.08 -1.76
CA GLN A 120 -3.19 -10.75 -2.09
C GLN A 120 -3.65 -9.97 -0.85
N THR A 121 -3.58 -8.64 -0.94
CA THR A 121 -4.15 -7.67 -0.01
C THR A 121 -5.02 -6.67 -0.78
N ALA A 122 -5.96 -6.03 -0.11
CA ALA A 122 -6.84 -5.04 -0.74
C ALA A 122 -6.10 -3.76 -1.15
N PHE A 123 -5.11 -3.30 -0.36
CA PHE A 123 -4.24 -2.19 -0.75
C PHE A 123 -3.12 -2.69 -1.65
N THR A 124 -3.01 -2.12 -2.85
CA THR A 124 -2.09 -2.59 -3.89
C THR A 124 -1.20 -1.48 -4.43
N ASP A 125 -0.01 -1.85 -4.95
CA ASP A 125 0.90 -0.91 -5.63
C ASP A 125 0.29 -0.45 -6.96
N PRO A 126 -0.10 0.82 -7.11
CA PRO A 126 -0.70 1.33 -8.35
C PRO A 126 0.27 1.34 -9.54
N ALA A 127 1.58 1.24 -9.30
CA ALA A 127 2.58 1.15 -10.36
C ALA A 127 2.67 -0.26 -10.96
N ILE A 128 2.10 -1.28 -10.32
CA ILE A 128 2.07 -2.66 -10.80
C ILE A 128 0.64 -3.00 -11.20
N THR A 129 0.36 -2.99 -12.50
CA THR A 129 -1.00 -3.24 -13.03
C THR A 129 -1.35 -4.71 -13.14
N ASP A 130 -0.35 -5.60 -13.30
CA ASP A 130 -0.57 -7.04 -13.38
C ASP A 130 -0.92 -7.62 -12.02
N PRO A 131 -2.14 -8.15 -11.80
CA PRO A 131 -2.53 -8.76 -10.55
C PRO A 131 -1.76 -10.06 -10.26
N ARG A 132 -1.17 -10.70 -11.27
CA ARG A 132 -0.38 -11.91 -11.10
C ARG A 132 1.07 -11.64 -10.62
N ASN A 133 1.44 -10.38 -10.48
CA ASN A 133 2.73 -10.02 -9.88
C ASN A 133 2.59 -9.96 -8.34
N PRO A 134 3.23 -10.86 -7.57
CA PRO A 134 3.08 -10.89 -6.11
C PRO A 134 3.63 -9.62 -5.43
N ARG A 135 4.52 -8.85 -6.10
CA ARG A 135 5.04 -7.57 -5.57
C ARG A 135 4.02 -6.43 -5.60
N ARG A 136 2.85 -6.67 -6.19
CA ARG A 136 1.72 -5.74 -6.18
C ARG A 136 1.11 -5.57 -4.80
N TYR A 137 1.21 -6.58 -3.95
CA TYR A 137 0.51 -6.70 -2.67
C TYR A 137 1.41 -6.30 -1.50
N VAL A 138 0.80 -5.91 -0.36
CA VAL A 138 1.54 -5.56 0.85
C VAL A 138 2.06 -6.83 1.50
N ASP A 139 3.38 -6.98 1.56
CA ASP A 139 4.02 -8.17 2.13
C ASP A 139 3.91 -8.16 3.67
N ALA A 140 3.06 -9.02 4.22
CA ALA A 140 2.82 -9.18 5.66
C ALA A 140 4.07 -9.53 6.49
N THR A 141 5.11 -10.06 5.86
CA THR A 141 6.38 -10.41 6.54
C THR A 141 7.35 -9.25 6.59
N ARG A 142 7.05 -8.11 5.93
CA ARG A 142 7.98 -6.98 5.78
C ARG A 142 7.40 -5.62 6.11
N ILE A 143 6.09 -5.48 6.07
CA ILE A 143 5.38 -4.21 6.24
C ILE A 143 4.37 -4.34 7.38
N ASN A 144 4.39 -3.38 8.27
CA ASN A 144 3.35 -3.25 9.29
C ASN A 144 2.05 -2.80 8.64
N TYR A 145 1.02 -3.62 8.69
CA TYR A 145 -0.30 -3.21 8.29
C TYR A 145 -1.38 -3.75 9.25
N ILE A 146 -2.54 -3.13 9.20
CA ILE A 146 -3.78 -3.59 9.84
C ILE A 146 -4.84 -3.83 8.78
N VAL A 147 -5.83 -4.65 9.14
CA VAL A 147 -7.04 -4.88 8.34
C VAL A 147 -8.11 -3.85 8.70
N LEU A 148 -8.77 -3.27 7.69
CA LEU A 148 -9.81 -2.26 7.84
C LEU A 148 -11.11 -2.88 8.36
N GLY A 149 -11.48 -2.56 9.58
CA GLY A 149 -12.77 -2.96 10.16
C GLY A 149 -13.90 -1.96 9.86
N ASP A 150 -15.14 -2.46 10.00
CA ASP A 150 -16.36 -1.66 9.74
C ASP A 150 -16.43 -0.38 10.60
N GLU A 151 -16.00 -0.43 11.86
CA GLU A 151 -16.01 0.74 12.76
C GLU A 151 -15.07 1.83 12.25
N ALA A 152 -13.83 1.47 11.95
CA ALA A 152 -12.83 2.40 11.43
C ALA A 152 -13.28 2.99 10.08
N HIS A 153 -13.82 2.15 9.19
CA HIS A 153 -14.36 2.59 7.89
C HIS A 153 -15.49 3.61 8.04
N LYS A 154 -16.46 3.36 8.94
CA LYS A 154 -17.56 4.31 9.24
C LYS A 154 -17.07 5.65 9.78
N ARG A 155 -15.92 5.65 10.46
CA ARG A 155 -15.28 6.86 11.03
C ARG A 155 -14.34 7.55 10.03
N GLY A 156 -14.31 7.12 8.77
CA GLY A 156 -13.61 7.79 7.68
C GLY A 156 -12.27 7.18 7.29
N ALA A 157 -11.76 6.17 8.01
CA ALA A 157 -10.52 5.48 7.62
C ALA A 157 -10.70 4.74 6.28
N ARG A 158 -9.62 4.67 5.50
CA ARG A 158 -9.58 4.09 4.15
C ARG A 158 -8.31 3.26 3.97
N LEU A 159 -8.35 2.33 3.03
CA LEU A 159 -7.16 1.61 2.56
C LEU A 159 -6.06 2.62 2.19
N GLY A 160 -4.85 2.32 2.62
CA GLY A 160 -3.69 3.17 2.40
C GLY A 160 -3.47 4.26 3.45
N ASP A 161 -4.45 4.60 4.31
CA ASP A 161 -4.23 5.55 5.40
C ASP A 161 -3.19 5.02 6.40
N PHE A 162 -2.40 5.93 6.98
CA PHE A 162 -1.47 5.59 8.03
C PHE A 162 -2.17 5.44 9.38
N VAL A 163 -1.59 4.59 10.23
CA VAL A 163 -1.99 4.41 11.61
C VAL A 163 -0.74 4.32 12.50
N THR A 164 -0.89 4.61 13.80
CA THR A 164 0.07 4.15 14.80
C THR A 164 -0.56 3.03 15.61
N VAL A 165 0.22 1.98 15.87
CA VAL A 165 -0.22 0.82 16.64
C VAL A 165 0.65 0.70 17.87
N THR A 166 0.02 0.62 19.04
CA THR A 166 0.68 0.52 20.33
C THR A 166 0.28 -0.77 21.04
N SER A 167 1.26 -1.54 21.49
CA SER A 167 1.03 -2.62 22.45
C SER A 167 1.12 -2.07 23.88
N LEU A 168 0.02 -2.14 24.61
CA LEU A 168 -0.02 -1.72 26.02
C LEU A 168 0.83 -2.65 26.91
N ARG A 169 1.07 -3.90 26.49
CA ARG A 169 1.88 -4.88 27.20
C ARG A 169 3.38 -4.60 27.06
N THR A 170 3.83 -4.34 25.84
CA THR A 170 5.27 -4.14 25.55
C THR A 170 5.70 -2.67 25.56
N HIS A 171 4.73 -1.74 25.61
CA HIS A 171 4.93 -0.28 25.50
C HIS A 171 5.60 0.15 24.18
N ARG A 172 5.52 -0.67 23.14
CA ARG A 172 6.03 -0.33 21.81
C ARG A 172 4.95 0.31 20.98
N THR A 173 5.30 1.37 20.27
CA THR A 173 4.49 2.03 19.26
C THR A 173 5.22 1.99 17.93
N VAL A 174 4.50 1.62 16.87
CA VAL A 174 5.04 1.54 15.51
C VAL A 174 4.09 2.18 14.51
N PHE A 175 4.62 2.64 13.39
CA PHE A 175 3.81 3.04 12.25
C PHE A 175 3.35 1.81 11.48
N ALA A 176 2.13 1.91 10.98
CA ALA A 176 1.55 0.92 10.08
C ALA A 176 0.67 1.61 9.02
N ILE A 177 0.21 0.84 8.05
CA ILE A 177 -0.72 1.28 7.01
C ILE A 177 -1.98 0.41 7.09
N ILE A 178 -3.14 0.92 6.66
CA ILE A 178 -4.31 0.09 6.43
C ILE A 178 -4.08 -0.65 5.12
N GLY A 179 -3.62 -1.89 5.23
CA GLY A 179 -3.12 -2.67 4.08
C GLY A 179 -4.13 -3.64 3.50
N ASP A 180 -5.14 -4.02 4.29
CA ASP A 180 -6.11 -5.00 3.84
C ASP A 180 -7.52 -4.69 4.35
N ASP A 181 -8.51 -5.43 3.86
CA ASP A 181 -9.90 -5.41 4.30
C ASP A 181 -10.50 -6.84 4.34
N GLY A 182 -11.83 -6.95 4.48
CA GLY A 182 -12.51 -8.25 4.45
C GLY A 182 -12.84 -8.81 5.82
N ASN A 183 -12.23 -8.33 6.89
CA ASN A 183 -12.62 -8.65 8.26
C ASN A 183 -13.39 -7.48 8.91
N PRO A 184 -14.71 -7.56 9.04
CA PRO A 184 -15.52 -6.48 9.60
C PRO A 184 -15.15 -6.03 11.01
N SER A 185 -14.50 -6.90 11.79
CA SER A 185 -14.06 -6.55 13.15
C SER A 185 -12.75 -5.74 13.15
N GLY A 186 -11.94 -5.78 12.06
CA GLY A 186 -10.67 -5.08 11.96
C GLY A 186 -9.66 -5.50 13.03
N ASN A 187 -9.75 -6.74 13.49
CA ASN A 187 -8.92 -7.29 14.57
C ASN A 187 -7.79 -8.17 14.03
N GLU A 188 -7.23 -7.81 12.90
CA GLU A 188 -6.10 -8.48 12.26
C GLU A 188 -4.98 -7.48 11.95
N GLY A 189 -3.75 -7.98 12.03
CA GLY A 189 -2.57 -7.19 11.69
C GLY A 189 -1.45 -8.09 11.18
N SER A 190 -0.60 -7.54 10.32
CA SER A 190 0.46 -8.30 9.66
C SER A 190 1.40 -8.99 10.67
N LEU A 191 1.97 -10.11 10.27
CA LEU A 191 2.98 -10.81 11.05
C LEU A 191 4.12 -9.86 11.46
N HIS A 192 4.59 -9.03 10.51
CA HIS A 192 5.64 -8.03 10.77
C HIS A 192 5.21 -6.99 11.82
N LEU A 193 3.96 -6.55 11.79
CA LEU A 193 3.42 -5.62 12.78
C LEU A 193 3.52 -6.19 14.19
N LEU A 194 3.02 -7.42 14.39
CA LEU A 194 3.00 -8.01 15.72
C LEU A 194 4.43 -8.35 16.21
N GLN A 195 5.32 -8.75 15.32
CA GLN A 195 6.76 -8.91 15.65
C GLN A 195 7.40 -7.57 16.04
N SER A 196 7.12 -6.49 15.31
CA SER A 196 7.60 -5.13 15.61
C SER A 196 7.11 -4.65 16.98
N LEU A 197 5.88 -5.01 17.36
CA LEU A 197 5.31 -4.75 18.68
C LEU A 197 5.91 -5.64 19.80
N GLY A 198 6.77 -6.62 19.45
CA GLY A 198 7.49 -7.47 20.41
C GLY A 198 6.77 -8.78 20.75
N TYR A 199 5.86 -9.26 19.89
CA TYR A 199 5.29 -10.59 20.00
C TYR A 199 6.14 -11.62 19.25
N PRO A 200 6.42 -12.79 19.82
CA PRO A 200 7.28 -13.81 19.20
C PRO A 200 6.51 -14.71 18.21
N PHE A 201 5.62 -14.11 17.43
CA PHE A 201 4.78 -14.82 16.48
C PHE A 201 5.55 -15.20 15.21
N THR A 202 5.17 -16.29 14.56
CA THR A 202 5.87 -16.87 13.41
C THR A 202 4.98 -17.17 12.21
N ASN A 203 3.66 -17.23 12.41
CA ASN A 203 2.69 -17.59 11.37
C ASN A 203 1.30 -17.02 11.67
N GLY A 204 0.34 -17.22 10.75
CA GLY A 204 -1.06 -16.84 10.88
C GLY A 204 -1.97 -17.96 11.38
N ILE A 205 -1.45 -19.17 11.60
CA ILE A 205 -2.27 -20.35 11.88
C ILE A 205 -2.97 -20.25 13.23
N ASP A 206 -2.19 -20.01 14.29
CA ASP A 206 -2.69 -19.98 15.67
C ASP A 206 -2.20 -18.76 16.46
N ASP A 207 -1.32 -17.93 15.87
CA ASP A 207 -0.72 -16.79 16.56
C ASP A 207 -1.72 -15.62 16.65
N ALA A 208 -1.95 -15.16 17.86
CA ALA A 208 -2.85 -14.04 18.14
C ALA A 208 -2.58 -13.36 19.48
N VAL A 209 -2.83 -12.06 19.55
CA VAL A 209 -3.02 -11.33 20.81
C VAL A 209 -4.46 -11.52 21.26
N THR A 210 -4.69 -12.24 22.35
CA THR A 210 -6.04 -12.66 22.79
C THR A 210 -6.65 -11.74 23.87
N HIS A 211 -5.95 -10.67 24.23
CA HIS A 211 -6.36 -9.71 25.25
C HIS A 211 -6.48 -8.29 24.67
N PRO A 212 -7.27 -7.38 25.29
CA PRO A 212 -7.43 -6.00 24.83
C PRO A 212 -6.19 -5.16 25.17
N GLU A 213 -5.12 -5.35 24.45
CA GLU A 213 -3.82 -4.69 24.68
C GLU A 213 -3.21 -4.02 23.44
N ILE A 214 -3.89 -4.09 22.29
CA ILE A 214 -3.47 -3.39 21.08
C ILE A 214 -4.36 -2.18 20.84
N SER A 215 -3.75 -1.01 20.89
CA SER A 215 -4.38 0.28 20.61
C SER A 215 -3.98 0.77 19.23
N ILE A 216 -4.95 1.06 18.37
CA ILE A 216 -4.73 1.57 17.01
C ILE A 216 -5.22 3.00 16.96
N HIS A 217 -4.35 3.93 16.63
CA HIS A 217 -4.71 5.31 16.36
C HIS A 217 -4.74 5.56 14.86
N PHE A 218 -5.91 5.93 14.37
CA PHE A 218 -6.21 6.14 12.95
C PHE A 218 -6.04 7.61 12.57
N TYR A 219 -5.51 7.82 11.35
CA TYR A 219 -5.30 9.13 10.75
C TYR A 219 -5.99 9.19 9.38
N PRO A 220 -7.33 9.39 9.32
CA PRO A 220 -8.07 9.41 8.07
C PRO A 220 -7.51 10.45 7.08
N ASN A 221 -7.49 10.10 5.79
CA ASN A 221 -6.94 10.90 4.70
C ASN A 221 -5.44 11.23 4.83
N SER A 222 -4.69 10.46 5.61
CA SER A 222 -3.24 10.69 5.81
C SER A 222 -2.37 10.26 4.62
N ASN A 223 -2.91 9.52 3.66
CA ASN A 223 -2.22 9.11 2.43
C ASN A 223 -3.03 9.45 1.17
N PRO A 224 -3.31 10.74 0.89
CA PRO A 224 -4.19 11.15 -0.22
C PRO A 224 -3.64 10.79 -1.61
N HIS A 225 -2.33 10.55 -1.73
CA HIS A 225 -1.66 10.17 -2.97
C HIS A 225 -1.51 8.66 -3.14
N GLN A 226 -2.08 7.85 -2.24
CA GLN A 226 -2.01 6.38 -2.26
C GLN A 226 -0.57 5.87 -2.41
N LEU A 227 0.38 6.48 -1.68
CA LEU A 227 1.77 6.03 -1.66
C LEU A 227 1.84 4.59 -1.15
N PHE A 228 2.40 3.71 -1.97
CA PHE A 228 2.59 2.31 -1.62
C PHE A 228 4.00 2.10 -1.05
N PRO A 229 4.14 1.78 0.24
CA PRO A 229 5.45 1.57 0.86
C PRO A 229 5.99 0.19 0.51
N ARG A 230 7.17 0.11 -0.11
CA ARG A 230 7.84 -1.16 -0.43
C ARG A 230 8.78 -1.67 0.68
N THR A 231 9.01 -0.85 1.69
CA THR A 231 9.80 -1.18 2.88
C THR A 231 9.20 -0.51 4.10
N GLN A 232 9.40 -1.10 5.29
CA GLN A 232 8.95 -0.48 6.54
C GLN A 232 9.57 0.90 6.75
N SER A 233 10.85 1.07 6.44
CA SER A 233 11.51 2.38 6.56
C SER A 233 10.93 3.45 5.65
N ALA A 234 10.45 3.08 4.46
CA ALA A 234 9.75 4.01 3.56
C ALA A 234 8.37 4.39 4.13
N LEU A 235 7.65 3.44 4.74
CA LEU A 235 6.40 3.70 5.45
C LEU A 235 6.62 4.67 6.60
N ASP A 236 7.60 4.39 7.45
CA ASP A 236 7.94 5.23 8.62
C ASP A 236 8.28 6.67 8.20
N ALA A 237 9.07 6.81 7.15
CA ALA A 237 9.45 8.13 6.62
C ALA A 237 8.24 8.88 6.04
N ALA A 238 7.34 8.17 5.33
CA ALA A 238 6.13 8.76 4.78
C ALA A 238 5.16 9.21 5.89
N ALA A 239 4.93 8.37 6.91
CA ALA A 239 4.09 8.70 8.05
C ALA A 239 4.61 9.93 8.81
N LYS A 240 5.90 9.97 9.11
CA LYS A 240 6.55 11.15 9.75
C LYS A 240 6.39 12.42 8.93
N LYS A 241 6.55 12.34 7.60
CA LYS A 241 6.36 13.49 6.71
C LYS A 241 4.94 14.05 6.75
N GLN A 242 3.95 13.24 7.12
CA GLN A 242 2.56 13.64 7.33
C GLN A 242 2.29 14.13 8.77
N GLY A 243 3.33 14.34 9.60
CA GLY A 243 3.20 14.78 10.99
C GLY A 243 2.56 13.73 11.90
N ILE A 244 2.65 12.44 11.53
CA ILE A 244 2.08 11.35 12.34
C ILE A 244 3.10 10.95 13.42
N GLY A 245 2.64 10.88 14.67
CA GLY A 245 3.47 10.46 15.80
C GLY A 245 4.23 11.58 16.53
N ASP A 246 4.08 12.82 16.12
CA ASP A 246 4.74 13.99 16.73
C ASP A 246 3.94 14.61 17.91
N LYS A 247 3.10 13.81 18.60
CA LYS A 247 2.31 14.29 19.75
C LYS A 247 2.76 13.66 21.04
#